data_291100f44c32f3ad4b6b845604a6c471
#
_entry.id   291100f44c32f3ad4b6b845604a6c471
#
_cell.length_a   1.000
_cell.length_b   1.000
_cell.length_c   1.000
_cell.angle_alpha   90.00
_cell.angle_beta   90.00
_cell.angle_gamma   90.00
#
_symmetry.space_group_name_H-M   'P 1'
#
loop_
_entity.id
_entity.type
_entity.pdbx_description
1 polymer ?
#
loop_
_entity_poly.entity_id
_entity_poly.type
_entity_poly.pdbx_seq_one_letter_code
_entity_poly.pdbx_strand_id
1 'polypeptide(L)'
;MTQRLLINKANALTNPLETLHKFHEYITKDNKMIKLVCVKAKDATSDCLSWILDIMERNMKKMYEQSSWGWNATEKQTELTEEMAWYLVASCDDKFLGFSHFRFDIDNGDVVLYCYELQLEPSTRRKGLGRFMMSTLESMAYHNQMMKVVLTVFKHNSSAIQFFYALGYKLDNSYPPVSDLDYIILSKQNLCG
;
A
#
# COMPACT_ATOMS: atom_id res chain seq x y z
N MET A 1 -18.77 -4.43 -18.14
CA MET A 1 -18.13 -5.52 -17.34
C MET A 1 -18.59 -5.35 -15.89
N THR A 2 -18.99 -6.41 -15.18
CA THR A 2 -19.41 -6.27 -13.77
C THR A 2 -18.19 -5.99 -12.88
N GLN A 3 -18.40 -5.23 -11.79
CA GLN A 3 -17.34 -4.92 -10.82
C GLN A 3 -16.61 -6.18 -10.31
N ARG A 4 -17.40 -7.23 -9.99
CA ARG A 4 -16.84 -8.50 -9.51
C ARG A 4 -15.94 -9.19 -10.56
N LEU A 5 -16.26 -9.04 -11.83
CA LEU A 5 -15.44 -9.59 -12.91
C LEU A 5 -14.10 -8.84 -13.03
N LEU A 6 -14.10 -7.50 -12.85
CA LEU A 6 -12.87 -6.70 -12.82
C LEU A 6 -11.96 -7.12 -11.69
N ILE A 7 -12.50 -7.26 -10.47
CA ILE A 7 -11.74 -7.70 -9.31
C ILE A 7 -11.18 -9.11 -9.49
N ASN A 8 -12.00 -10.05 -9.96
CA ASN A 8 -11.55 -11.41 -10.21
C ASN A 8 -10.42 -11.43 -11.25
N LYS A 9 -10.52 -10.63 -12.32
CA LYS A 9 -9.48 -10.50 -13.34
C LYS A 9 -8.17 -9.94 -12.76
N ALA A 10 -8.24 -8.89 -11.96
CA ALA A 10 -7.08 -8.29 -11.32
C ALA A 10 -6.40 -9.28 -10.34
N ASN A 11 -7.19 -9.98 -9.53
CA ASN A 11 -6.68 -10.97 -8.57
C ASN A 11 -6.18 -12.27 -9.21
N ALA A 12 -6.57 -12.56 -10.46
CA ALA A 12 -6.07 -13.70 -11.23
C ALA A 12 -4.70 -13.44 -11.89
N LEU A 13 -4.18 -12.21 -11.86
CA LEU A 13 -2.86 -11.89 -12.40
C LEU A 13 -1.77 -12.66 -11.65
N THR A 14 -0.71 -13.00 -12.38
CA THR A 14 0.51 -13.54 -11.79
C THR A 14 1.37 -12.43 -11.18
N ASN A 15 1.44 -11.28 -11.89
CA ASN A 15 2.20 -10.11 -11.45
C ASN A 15 1.56 -8.83 -12.02
N PRO A 16 0.86 -8.02 -11.20
CA PRO A 16 0.27 -6.76 -11.65
C PRO A 16 1.27 -5.70 -12.12
N LEU A 17 2.55 -5.85 -11.77
CA LEU A 17 3.63 -4.94 -12.14
C LEU A 17 4.28 -5.31 -13.49
N GLU A 18 4.05 -6.51 -14.01
CA GLU A 18 4.82 -7.10 -15.12
C GLU A 18 4.97 -6.16 -16.33
N THR A 19 3.87 -5.57 -16.79
CA THR A 19 3.85 -4.70 -17.99
C THR A 19 4.22 -3.23 -17.69
N LEU A 20 4.40 -2.88 -16.44
CA LEU A 20 4.67 -1.52 -15.99
C LEU A 20 6.18 -1.28 -15.82
N HIS A 21 6.96 -1.52 -16.89
CA HIS A 21 8.44 -1.55 -16.86
C HIS A 21 9.10 -0.32 -16.22
N LYS A 22 8.52 0.88 -16.38
CA LYS A 22 9.05 2.11 -15.77
C LYS A 22 9.02 2.12 -14.24
N PHE A 23 8.32 1.17 -13.62
CA PHE A 23 8.21 1.03 -12.17
C PHE A 23 8.98 -0.15 -11.60
N HIS A 24 9.72 -0.89 -12.43
CA HIS A 24 10.55 -1.99 -11.93
C HIS A 24 11.77 -1.50 -11.15
N GLU A 25 12.23 -0.28 -11.45
CA GLU A 25 13.44 0.29 -10.85
C GLU A 25 13.24 1.76 -10.52
N TYR A 26 13.76 2.17 -9.36
CA TYR A 26 13.81 3.55 -8.91
C TYR A 26 15.28 3.96 -8.71
N ILE A 27 15.72 4.99 -9.39
CA ILE A 27 17.08 5.53 -9.23
C ILE A 27 17.01 6.70 -8.24
N THR A 28 17.72 6.55 -7.14
CA THR A 28 17.83 7.59 -6.12
C THR A 28 18.73 8.74 -6.56
N LYS A 29 18.68 9.88 -5.86
CA LYS A 29 19.55 11.03 -6.17
C LYS A 29 21.05 10.73 -6.03
N ASP A 30 21.41 9.80 -5.16
CA ASP A 30 22.78 9.29 -4.96
C ASP A 30 23.09 8.09 -5.88
N ASN A 31 22.33 7.95 -6.97
CA ASN A 31 22.53 7.00 -8.05
C ASN A 31 22.47 5.52 -7.62
N LYS A 32 21.71 5.20 -6.57
CA LYS A 32 21.44 3.81 -6.18
C LYS A 32 20.19 3.32 -6.90
N MET A 33 20.27 2.10 -7.40
CA MET A 33 19.14 1.41 -8.02
C MET A 33 18.35 0.63 -6.96
N ILE A 34 17.09 0.97 -6.79
CA ILE A 34 16.13 0.23 -5.96
C ILE A 34 15.20 -0.54 -6.88
N LYS A 35 15.14 -1.86 -6.72
CA LYS A 35 14.26 -2.73 -7.49
C LYS A 35 12.91 -2.85 -6.79
N LEU A 36 11.83 -2.86 -7.59
CA LEU A 36 10.49 -3.14 -7.12
C LEU A 36 10.01 -4.47 -7.69
N VAL A 37 9.45 -5.28 -6.81
CA VAL A 37 8.86 -6.59 -7.13
C VAL A 37 7.45 -6.64 -6.57
N CYS A 38 6.52 -7.19 -7.33
CA CYS A 38 5.14 -7.40 -6.87
C CYS A 38 4.85 -8.90 -6.79
N VAL A 39 4.43 -9.36 -5.62
CA VAL A 39 4.13 -10.78 -5.35
C VAL A 39 2.87 -10.92 -4.51
N LYS A 40 2.17 -12.05 -4.64
CA LYS A 40 1.11 -12.41 -3.68
C LYS A 40 1.74 -12.72 -2.32
N ALA A 41 1.04 -12.40 -1.24
CA ALA A 41 1.53 -12.67 0.12
C ALA A 41 1.89 -14.15 0.32
N LYS A 42 1.09 -15.06 -0.22
CA LYS A 42 1.32 -16.52 -0.16
C LYS A 42 2.58 -16.99 -0.89
N ASP A 43 3.08 -16.21 -1.85
CA ASP A 43 4.25 -16.53 -2.68
C ASP A 43 5.51 -15.77 -2.22
N ALA A 44 5.39 -14.94 -1.17
CA ALA A 44 6.51 -14.24 -0.57
C ALA A 44 7.46 -15.22 0.13
N THR A 45 8.76 -14.94 0.05
CA THR A 45 9.76 -15.76 0.77
C THR A 45 9.62 -15.59 2.27
N SER A 46 10.06 -16.59 3.04
CA SER A 46 10.05 -16.53 4.51
C SER A 46 10.81 -15.32 5.05
N ASP A 47 11.94 -14.99 4.44
CA ASP A 47 12.77 -13.83 4.83
C ASP A 47 12.03 -12.51 4.57
N CYS A 48 11.36 -12.40 3.42
CA CYS A 48 10.54 -11.23 3.09
C CYS A 48 9.39 -11.07 4.10
N LEU A 49 8.66 -12.13 4.39
CA LEU A 49 7.56 -12.10 5.34
C LEU A 49 8.03 -11.77 6.76
N SER A 50 9.13 -12.38 7.21
CA SER A 50 9.71 -12.07 8.53
C SER A 50 10.11 -10.60 8.65
N TRP A 51 10.72 -10.04 7.60
CA TRP A 51 11.07 -8.63 7.56
C TRP A 51 9.82 -7.72 7.53
N ILE A 52 8.77 -8.09 6.77
CA ILE A 52 7.50 -7.34 6.75
C ILE A 52 6.89 -7.26 8.15
N LEU A 53 6.84 -8.37 8.88
CA LEU A 53 6.31 -8.40 10.25
C LEU A 53 7.15 -7.55 11.19
N ASP A 54 8.47 -7.63 11.09
CA ASP A 54 9.39 -6.83 11.89
C ASP A 54 9.25 -5.33 11.64
N ILE A 55 9.25 -4.88 10.38
CA ILE A 55 9.09 -3.46 10.07
C ILE A 55 7.72 -2.93 10.47
N MET A 56 6.66 -3.74 10.36
CA MET A 56 5.32 -3.39 10.85
C MET A 56 5.34 -3.14 12.35
N GLU A 57 5.91 -4.05 13.14
CA GLU A 57 5.99 -3.86 14.58
C GLU A 57 6.80 -2.62 14.93
N ARG A 58 7.99 -2.47 14.38
CA ARG A 58 8.88 -1.33 14.63
C ARG A 58 8.25 0.03 14.29
N ASN A 59 7.53 0.10 13.17
CA ASN A 59 6.99 1.36 12.68
C ASN A 59 5.60 1.67 13.23
N MET A 60 4.75 0.67 13.47
CA MET A 60 3.32 0.87 13.66
C MET A 60 2.80 0.50 15.04
N LYS A 61 3.50 -0.35 15.81
CA LYS A 61 3.01 -0.81 17.12
C LYS A 61 2.54 0.35 18.01
N LYS A 62 3.37 1.37 18.17
CA LYS A 62 3.02 2.55 18.99
C LYS A 62 1.82 3.32 18.44
N MET A 63 1.67 3.38 17.12
CA MET A 63 0.51 4.04 16.48
C MET A 63 -0.78 3.28 16.76
N TYR A 64 -0.74 1.95 16.69
CA TYR A 64 -1.88 1.10 17.04
C TYR A 64 -2.22 1.18 18.53
N GLU A 65 -1.22 1.14 19.42
CA GLU A 65 -1.42 1.26 20.88
C GLU A 65 -2.04 2.61 21.30
N GLN A 66 -1.87 3.66 20.49
CA GLN A 66 -2.48 4.98 20.70
C GLN A 66 -3.89 5.10 20.12
N SER A 67 -4.37 4.08 19.44
CA SER A 67 -5.70 4.04 18.84
C SER A 67 -6.63 3.09 19.60
N SER A 68 -7.91 3.18 19.29
CA SER A 68 -8.92 2.25 19.81
C SER A 68 -8.72 0.80 19.33
N TRP A 69 -7.92 0.59 18.27
CA TRP A 69 -7.67 -0.75 17.72
C TRP A 69 -6.71 -1.57 18.56
N GLY A 70 -5.73 -0.91 19.23
CA GLY A 70 -4.67 -1.59 19.93
C GLY A 70 -3.71 -2.35 18.99
N TRP A 71 -2.66 -2.95 19.54
CA TRP A 71 -1.71 -3.78 18.79
C TRP A 71 -1.91 -5.26 19.12
N ASN A 72 -2.18 -6.04 18.10
CA ASN A 72 -2.20 -7.50 18.16
C ASN A 72 -1.36 -8.07 17.01
N ALA A 73 -0.19 -8.63 17.35
CA ALA A 73 0.75 -9.14 16.35
C ALA A 73 0.16 -10.31 15.53
N THR A 74 -0.63 -11.18 16.16
CA THR A 74 -1.26 -12.34 15.48
C THR A 74 -2.33 -11.89 14.50
N GLU A 75 -3.17 -10.95 14.89
CA GLU A 75 -4.20 -10.39 13.99
C GLU A 75 -3.54 -9.66 12.83
N LYS A 76 -2.49 -8.88 13.08
CA LYS A 76 -1.75 -8.18 12.03
C LYS A 76 -1.07 -9.15 11.06
N GLN A 77 -0.50 -10.24 11.57
CA GLN A 77 0.05 -11.29 10.72
C GLN A 77 -1.03 -11.93 9.85
N THR A 78 -2.19 -12.25 10.43
CA THR A 78 -3.33 -12.82 9.69
C THR A 78 -3.78 -11.87 8.57
N GLU A 79 -3.95 -10.57 8.86
CA GLU A 79 -4.32 -9.56 7.88
C GLU A 79 -3.30 -9.46 6.73
N LEU A 80 -2.01 -9.43 7.06
CA LEU A 80 -0.93 -9.33 6.07
C LEU A 80 -0.86 -10.56 5.17
N THR A 81 -1.18 -11.76 5.67
CA THR A 81 -1.05 -13.02 4.95
C THR A 81 -2.35 -13.57 4.37
N GLU A 82 -3.42 -12.77 4.35
CA GLU A 82 -4.68 -13.19 3.70
C GLU A 82 -4.49 -13.53 2.22
N GLU A 83 -5.32 -14.45 1.72
CA GLU A 83 -5.21 -15.00 0.37
C GLU A 83 -5.17 -13.95 -0.74
N MET A 84 -5.93 -12.86 -0.58
CA MET A 84 -6.04 -11.77 -1.57
C MET A 84 -4.98 -10.68 -1.40
N ALA A 85 -4.07 -10.83 -0.44
CA ALA A 85 -3.02 -9.85 -0.15
C ALA A 85 -1.91 -9.88 -1.22
N TRP A 86 -1.50 -8.68 -1.63
CA TRP A 86 -0.36 -8.45 -2.51
C TRP A 86 0.68 -7.61 -1.79
N TYR A 87 1.94 -7.88 -2.08
CA TYR A 87 3.06 -7.02 -1.67
C TYR A 87 3.74 -6.39 -2.87
N LEU A 88 3.96 -5.08 -2.79
CA LEU A 88 4.95 -4.37 -3.60
C LEU A 88 6.17 -4.16 -2.72
N VAL A 89 7.29 -4.79 -3.04
CA VAL A 89 8.50 -4.78 -2.22
C VAL A 89 9.61 -4.04 -2.94
N ALA A 90 10.25 -3.11 -2.24
CA ALA A 90 11.41 -2.36 -2.71
C ALA A 90 12.69 -2.89 -2.03
N SER A 91 13.73 -3.19 -2.81
CA SER A 91 15.01 -3.70 -2.32
C SER A 91 16.21 -3.13 -3.06
N CYS A 92 17.37 -3.11 -2.41
CA CYS A 92 18.65 -2.72 -2.98
C CYS A 92 19.75 -3.55 -2.32
N ASP A 93 20.66 -4.12 -3.12
CA ASP A 93 21.77 -4.96 -2.64
C ASP A 93 21.30 -6.04 -1.64
N ASP A 94 20.27 -6.79 -2.02
CA ASP A 94 19.62 -7.84 -1.22
C ASP A 94 19.02 -7.39 0.12
N LYS A 95 18.88 -6.08 0.34
CA LYS A 95 18.24 -5.51 1.53
C LYS A 95 16.85 -5.00 1.19
N PHE A 96 15.87 -5.38 1.97
CA PHE A 96 14.53 -4.82 1.89
C PHE A 96 14.53 -3.39 2.44
N LEU A 97 13.89 -2.48 1.72
CA LEU A 97 13.87 -1.04 2.04
C LEU A 97 12.48 -0.49 2.31
N GLY A 98 11.48 -1.12 1.75
CA GLY A 98 10.09 -0.74 1.92
C GLY A 98 9.13 -1.76 1.31
N PHE A 99 7.90 -1.75 1.78
CA PHE A 99 6.83 -2.53 1.18
C PHE A 99 5.49 -1.79 1.24
N SER A 100 4.59 -2.19 0.35
CA SER A 100 3.17 -1.91 0.46
C SER A 100 2.39 -3.22 0.47
N HIS A 101 1.43 -3.35 1.39
CA HIS A 101 0.38 -4.35 1.35
C HIS A 101 -0.83 -3.73 0.68
N PHE A 102 -1.35 -4.34 -0.36
CA PHE A 102 -2.53 -3.86 -1.06
C PHE A 102 -3.41 -5.01 -1.54
N ARG A 103 -4.66 -4.68 -1.89
CA ARG A 103 -5.64 -5.61 -2.47
C ARG A 103 -6.41 -4.92 -3.59
N PHE A 104 -6.84 -5.69 -4.57
CA PHE A 104 -7.91 -5.29 -5.48
C PHE A 104 -9.23 -5.75 -4.88
N ASP A 105 -10.12 -4.80 -4.57
CA ASP A 105 -11.34 -5.08 -3.82
C ASP A 105 -12.50 -4.18 -4.26
N ILE A 106 -13.68 -4.46 -3.72
CA ILE A 106 -14.85 -3.59 -3.82
C ILE A 106 -15.02 -2.91 -2.46
N ASP A 107 -14.85 -1.60 -2.45
CA ASP A 107 -15.03 -0.77 -1.25
C ASP A 107 -16.17 0.22 -1.48
N ASN A 108 -17.19 0.19 -0.61
CA ASN A 108 -18.38 1.04 -0.69
C ASN A 108 -19.03 1.11 -2.10
N GLY A 109 -18.99 0.00 -2.84
CA GLY A 109 -19.57 -0.11 -4.17
C GLY A 109 -18.64 0.30 -5.31
N ASP A 110 -17.43 0.76 -5.04
CA ASP A 110 -16.41 1.07 -6.03
C ASP A 110 -15.38 -0.05 -6.15
N VAL A 111 -14.89 -0.32 -7.38
CA VAL A 111 -13.71 -1.18 -7.57
C VAL A 111 -12.45 -0.37 -7.29
N VAL A 112 -11.65 -0.83 -6.34
CA VAL A 112 -10.51 -0.06 -5.81
C VAL A 112 -9.24 -0.89 -5.72
N LEU A 113 -8.08 -0.22 -5.74
CA LEU A 113 -6.89 -0.75 -5.11
C LEU A 113 -6.83 -0.19 -3.70
N TYR A 114 -6.98 -1.04 -2.70
CA TYR A 114 -6.88 -0.64 -1.29
C TYR A 114 -5.45 -0.84 -0.80
N CYS A 115 -4.77 0.25 -0.46
CA CYS A 115 -3.45 0.25 0.14
C CYS A 115 -3.60 0.15 1.66
N TYR A 116 -3.40 -1.06 2.21
CA TYR A 116 -3.49 -1.31 3.65
C TYR A 116 -2.27 -0.78 4.39
N GLU A 117 -1.08 -0.98 3.79
CA GLU A 117 0.19 -0.56 4.39
C GLU A 117 1.13 0.04 3.34
N LEU A 118 1.84 1.06 3.74
CA LEU A 118 3.03 1.57 3.06
C LEU A 118 4.10 1.85 4.13
N GLN A 119 5.09 0.99 4.21
CA GLN A 119 6.14 1.07 5.21
C GLN A 119 7.51 1.18 4.57
N LEU A 120 8.34 2.06 5.09
CA LEU A 120 9.72 2.26 4.65
C LEU A 120 10.67 2.15 5.84
N GLU A 121 11.84 1.57 5.59
CA GLU A 121 12.94 1.68 6.54
C GLU A 121 13.25 3.17 6.82
N PRO A 122 13.50 3.56 8.08
CA PRO A 122 13.76 4.95 8.42
C PRO A 122 14.85 5.61 7.58
N SER A 123 15.90 4.87 7.25
CA SER A 123 17.04 5.33 6.43
C SER A 123 16.68 5.68 4.99
N THR A 124 15.54 5.18 4.48
CA THR A 124 15.09 5.38 3.08
C THR A 124 14.01 6.45 2.94
N ARG A 125 13.50 6.95 4.07
CA ARG A 125 12.45 7.98 4.07
C ARG A 125 12.97 9.32 3.53
N ARG A 126 12.05 10.14 3.02
CA ARG A 126 12.32 11.50 2.50
C ARG A 126 13.25 11.54 1.28
N LYS A 127 13.44 10.41 0.60
CA LYS A 127 14.28 10.27 -0.60
C LYS A 127 13.49 9.97 -1.88
N GLY A 128 12.16 10.11 -1.84
CA GLY A 128 11.27 9.93 -2.99
C GLY A 128 10.72 8.51 -3.17
N LEU A 129 11.27 7.49 -2.48
CA LEU A 129 10.84 6.10 -2.66
C LEU A 129 9.34 5.89 -2.37
N GLY A 130 8.82 6.46 -1.27
CA GLY A 130 7.40 6.34 -0.94
C GLY A 130 6.49 6.92 -2.01
N ARG A 131 6.85 8.08 -2.58
CA ARG A 131 6.13 8.68 -3.72
C ARG A 131 6.16 7.76 -4.94
N PHE A 132 7.31 7.18 -5.24
CA PHE A 132 7.47 6.26 -6.37
C PHE A 132 6.62 4.99 -6.18
N MET A 133 6.61 4.41 -4.98
CA MET A 133 5.79 3.25 -4.66
C MET A 133 4.29 3.56 -4.79
N MET A 134 3.82 4.72 -4.29
CA MET A 134 2.43 5.12 -4.46
C MET A 134 2.07 5.33 -5.93
N SER A 135 2.94 5.96 -6.73
CA SER A 135 2.74 6.09 -8.18
C SER A 135 2.68 4.73 -8.89
N THR A 136 3.41 3.75 -8.39
CA THR A 136 3.34 2.36 -8.88
C THR A 136 1.97 1.75 -8.59
N LEU A 137 1.46 1.87 -7.35
CA LEU A 137 0.13 1.40 -6.98
C LEU A 137 -0.97 2.09 -7.81
N GLU A 138 -0.88 3.40 -7.98
CA GLU A 138 -1.81 4.19 -8.81
C GLU A 138 -1.81 3.67 -10.26
N SER A 139 -0.64 3.38 -10.82
CA SER A 139 -0.51 2.84 -12.17
C SER A 139 -1.05 1.41 -12.29
N MET A 140 -0.84 0.56 -11.28
CA MET A 140 -1.46 -0.77 -11.23
C MET A 140 -2.98 -0.68 -11.11
N ALA A 141 -3.50 0.23 -10.29
CA ALA A 141 -4.93 0.49 -10.17
C ALA A 141 -5.52 0.92 -11.51
N TYR A 142 -4.90 1.89 -12.18
CA TYR A 142 -5.31 2.37 -13.49
C TYR A 142 -5.34 1.25 -14.54
N HIS A 143 -4.23 0.51 -14.65
CA HIS A 143 -4.09 -0.57 -15.64
C HIS A 143 -5.14 -1.66 -15.47
N ASN A 144 -5.58 -1.90 -14.23
CA ASN A 144 -6.62 -2.87 -13.89
C ASN A 144 -8.02 -2.28 -13.77
N GLN A 145 -8.24 -1.06 -14.28
CA GLN A 145 -9.55 -0.39 -14.34
C GLN A 145 -10.18 -0.16 -12.94
N MET A 146 -9.35 0.00 -11.91
CA MET A 146 -9.85 0.42 -10.61
C MET A 146 -10.22 1.90 -10.65
N MET A 147 -11.29 2.29 -9.98
CA MET A 147 -11.80 3.67 -9.97
C MET A 147 -10.88 4.61 -9.17
N LYS A 148 -10.29 4.10 -8.11
CA LYS A 148 -9.45 4.87 -7.19
C LYS A 148 -8.48 3.99 -6.42
N VAL A 149 -7.46 4.62 -5.83
CA VAL A 149 -6.65 4.06 -4.76
C VAL A 149 -7.19 4.60 -3.44
N VAL A 150 -7.44 3.71 -2.48
CA VAL A 150 -7.97 4.05 -1.15
C VAL A 150 -6.97 3.62 -0.09
N LEU A 151 -6.90 4.35 1.01
CA LEU A 151 -6.09 4.01 2.17
C LEU A 151 -6.70 4.56 3.47
N THR A 152 -6.31 3.95 4.57
CA THR A 152 -6.66 4.41 5.92
C THR A 152 -5.40 4.90 6.63
N VAL A 153 -5.49 6.03 7.32
CA VAL A 153 -4.39 6.59 8.11
C VAL A 153 -4.87 7.10 9.46
N PHE A 154 -4.14 6.80 10.52
CA PHE A 154 -4.46 7.30 11.86
C PHE A 154 -4.37 8.82 11.92
N LYS A 155 -5.34 9.46 12.59
CA LYS A 155 -5.39 10.93 12.76
C LYS A 155 -4.13 11.47 13.47
N HIS A 156 -3.54 10.71 14.37
CA HIS A 156 -2.31 11.08 15.08
C HIS A 156 -1.03 10.80 14.27
N ASN A 157 -1.12 10.17 13.10
CA ASN A 157 0.00 10.03 12.17
C ASN A 157 0.08 11.22 11.20
N SER A 158 0.40 12.39 11.74
CA SER A 158 0.42 13.66 10.97
C SER A 158 1.40 13.63 9.80
N SER A 159 2.52 12.93 9.92
CA SER A 159 3.52 12.84 8.85
C SER A 159 3.00 12.03 7.65
N ALA A 160 2.28 10.94 7.89
CA ALA A 160 1.63 10.16 6.83
C ALA A 160 0.49 10.96 6.18
N ILE A 161 -0.33 11.66 6.96
CA ILE A 161 -1.41 12.50 6.44
C ILE A 161 -0.84 13.57 5.50
N GLN A 162 0.20 14.31 5.92
CA GLN A 162 0.85 15.32 5.08
C GLN A 162 1.44 14.72 3.81
N PHE A 163 2.05 13.53 3.91
CA PHE A 163 2.59 12.82 2.76
C PHE A 163 1.50 12.49 1.74
N PHE A 164 0.38 11.91 2.15
CA PHE A 164 -0.70 11.55 1.23
C PHE A 164 -1.40 12.78 0.64
N TYR A 165 -1.64 13.84 1.41
CA TYR A 165 -2.16 15.09 0.86
C TYR A 165 -1.22 15.70 -0.19
N ALA A 166 0.11 15.65 0.05
CA ALA A 166 1.10 16.14 -0.93
C ALA A 166 1.14 15.29 -2.22
N LEU A 167 0.62 14.05 -2.19
CA LEU A 167 0.42 13.20 -3.37
C LEU A 167 -0.93 13.43 -4.07
N GLY A 168 -1.77 14.30 -3.54
CA GLY A 168 -3.09 14.63 -4.11
C GLY A 168 -4.23 13.73 -3.61
N TYR A 169 -4.02 12.92 -2.58
CA TYR A 169 -5.09 12.20 -1.90
C TYR A 169 -6.00 13.19 -1.17
N LYS A 170 -7.27 12.88 -1.06
CA LYS A 170 -8.30 13.67 -0.37
C LYS A 170 -9.14 12.76 0.51
N LEU A 171 -9.91 13.33 1.43
CA LEU A 171 -10.92 12.56 2.18
C LEU A 171 -11.81 11.80 1.20
N ASP A 172 -11.96 10.50 1.44
CA ASP A 172 -12.85 9.68 0.63
C ASP A 172 -14.30 9.98 0.97
N ASN A 173 -15.18 9.86 -0.01
CA ASN A 173 -16.62 10.09 0.17
C ASN A 173 -17.26 9.07 1.14
N SER A 174 -16.65 7.92 1.35
CA SER A 174 -17.10 6.92 2.33
C SER A 174 -16.78 7.31 3.77
N TYR A 175 -15.88 8.28 3.98
CA TYR A 175 -15.55 8.74 5.32
C TYR A 175 -16.70 9.56 5.90
N PRO A 176 -17.24 9.20 7.09
CA PRO A 176 -18.40 9.90 7.65
C PRO A 176 -18.04 11.35 8.00
N PRO A 177 -18.95 12.31 7.71
CA PRO A 177 -18.68 13.75 7.89
C PRO A 177 -18.51 14.16 9.36
N VAL A 178 -19.11 13.42 10.29
CA VAL A 178 -18.89 13.55 11.74
C VAL A 178 -18.44 12.21 12.26
N SER A 179 -17.25 12.15 12.80
CA SER A 179 -16.63 10.88 13.19
C SER A 179 -15.68 11.04 14.37
N ASP A 180 -15.91 10.23 15.40
CA ASP A 180 -15.02 10.05 16.55
C ASP A 180 -13.94 8.98 16.27
N LEU A 181 -13.83 8.52 15.01
CA LEU A 181 -12.84 7.53 14.61
C LEU A 181 -11.41 8.06 14.78
N ASP A 182 -10.49 7.19 15.18
CA ASP A 182 -9.05 7.49 15.32
C ASP A 182 -8.33 7.65 14.00
N TYR A 183 -8.99 7.39 12.88
CA TYR A 183 -8.43 7.38 11.54
C TYR A 183 -9.26 8.19 10.56
N ILE A 184 -8.67 8.48 9.43
CA ILE A 184 -9.36 9.01 8.24
C ILE A 184 -9.15 8.06 7.06
N ILE A 185 -10.12 8.08 6.13
CA ILE A 185 -10.03 7.37 4.86
C ILE A 185 -9.69 8.39 3.78
N LEU A 186 -8.62 8.14 3.06
CA LEU A 186 -8.17 8.98 1.96
C LEU A 186 -8.26 8.20 0.64
N SER A 187 -8.56 8.91 -0.43
CA SER A 187 -8.52 8.33 -1.78
C SER A 187 -7.97 9.28 -2.82
N LYS A 188 -7.51 8.69 -3.92
CA LYS A 188 -7.14 9.41 -5.13
C LYS A 188 -7.81 8.75 -6.31
N GLN A 189 -8.64 9.53 -7.00
CA GLN A 189 -9.37 9.08 -8.18
C GLN A 189 -8.42 8.79 -9.33
N ASN A 190 -8.77 7.82 -10.12
CA ASN A 190 -8.14 7.55 -11.39
C ASN A 190 -8.67 8.56 -12.41
N LEU A 191 -7.91 9.62 -12.67
CA LEU A 191 -8.35 10.77 -13.49
C LEU A 191 -8.24 10.56 -15.00
N CYS A 192 -7.89 9.36 -15.46
CA CYS A 192 -7.87 9.03 -16.86
C CYS A 192 -9.12 8.21 -17.22
N GLY A 193 -10.21 8.91 -17.41
CA GLY A 193 -11.40 8.47 -18.10
C GLY A 193 -11.50 9.20 -19.42
#